data_fff56aba0da52ab0e592f1cf7efc29e2
#
_entry.id   fff56aba0da52ab0e592f1cf7efc29e2
#
_cell.length_a   1.000
_cell.length_b   1.000
_cell.length_c   1.000
_cell.angle_alpha   90.00
_cell.angle_beta   90.00
_cell.angle_gamma   90.00
#
_symmetry.space_group_name_H-M   'P 1'
#
loop_
_entity.id
_entity.type
_entity.pdbx_description
1 polymer ?
#
loop_
_entity_poly.entity_id
_entity_poly.type
_entity_poly.pdbx_seq_one_letter_code
_entity_poly.pdbx_strand_id
1 'polypeptide(L)'
;MGDSSMNISVLGIDIAKNIFQLHGVDSSGKRILKQRIVREQLSAYVANFQLCTIAMESCVGANYWARVFQRQGHIVKLISPQFVKPFVKTNKNDANDAEAIVEASIRPSMHFVPVKQVEQQDIQSLHRVRSRLVKNRTALINEIRRLNLEYGITIPQGALKVKSHLRSVVDDKENELTISSRELMEELYDELVEFEERLKKIEKKVKLICKEND
;
A
#
# COMPACT_ATOMS: atom_id res chain seq x y z
N MET A 1 31.74 21.56 -1.54
CA MET A 1 31.56 22.07 -2.91
C MET A 1 31.16 20.84 -3.73
N GLY A 2 29.88 20.66 -3.99
CA GLY A 2 29.35 19.53 -4.76
C GLY A 2 29.48 19.84 -6.23
N ASP A 3 30.03 18.89 -6.94
CA ASP A 3 30.32 18.91 -8.37
C ASP A 3 29.02 19.14 -9.19
N SER A 4 28.77 20.42 -9.55
CA SER A 4 27.59 20.85 -10.30
C SER A 4 27.66 20.47 -11.79
N SER A 5 28.56 19.59 -12.17
CA SER A 5 28.84 19.21 -13.57
C SER A 5 28.45 17.76 -13.94
N MET A 6 27.85 16.99 -13.03
CA MET A 6 27.43 15.64 -13.38
C MET A 6 26.20 15.65 -14.30
N ASN A 7 26.42 15.38 -15.57
CA ASN A 7 25.35 15.30 -16.56
C ASN A 7 24.66 13.93 -16.47
N ILE A 8 23.78 13.78 -15.46
CA ILE A 8 22.99 12.57 -15.27
C ILE A 8 21.83 12.58 -16.27
N SER A 9 21.77 11.57 -17.12
CA SER A 9 20.64 11.34 -18.05
C SER A 9 19.50 10.61 -17.36
N VAL A 10 19.84 9.53 -16.63
CA VAL A 10 18.88 8.73 -15.87
C VAL A 10 19.39 8.48 -14.45
N LEU A 11 18.55 8.78 -13.47
CA LEU A 11 18.79 8.51 -12.05
C LEU A 11 17.81 7.44 -11.56
N GLY A 12 18.31 6.26 -11.21
CA GLY A 12 17.56 5.24 -10.48
C GLY A 12 17.62 5.49 -8.98
N ILE A 13 16.47 5.46 -8.35
CA ILE A 13 16.35 5.61 -6.90
C ILE A 13 15.62 4.39 -6.33
N ASP A 14 16.32 3.60 -5.54
CA ASP A 14 15.70 2.57 -4.72
C ASP A 14 15.18 3.20 -3.41
N ILE A 15 13.86 3.05 -3.19
CA ILE A 15 13.14 3.72 -2.10
C ILE A 15 13.08 2.80 -0.89
N ALA A 16 13.68 3.25 0.21
CA ALA A 16 13.57 2.59 1.50
C ALA A 16 12.96 3.54 2.57
N LYS A 17 12.82 3.04 3.79
CA LYS A 17 12.23 3.83 4.88
C LYS A 17 13.11 5.02 5.26
N ASN A 18 14.42 4.82 5.42
CA ASN A 18 15.34 5.80 5.99
C ASN A 18 16.49 6.17 5.05
N ILE A 19 17.02 5.21 4.28
CA ILE A 19 18.20 5.39 3.45
C ILE A 19 17.86 4.97 2.03
N PHE A 20 18.13 5.83 1.07
CA PHE A 20 17.90 5.60 -0.35
C PHE A 20 19.20 5.26 -1.06
N GLN A 21 19.13 4.38 -2.05
CA GLN A 21 20.26 4.11 -2.95
C GLN A 21 20.01 4.83 -4.27
N LEU A 22 21.03 5.53 -4.73
CA LEU A 22 21.01 6.27 -5.98
C LEU A 22 22.02 5.68 -6.95
N HIS A 23 21.59 5.49 -8.20
CA HIS A 23 22.42 5.05 -9.30
C HIS A 23 22.17 5.96 -10.51
N GLY A 24 23.15 6.79 -10.85
CA GLY A 24 23.06 7.74 -11.96
C GLY A 24 23.92 7.31 -13.13
N VAL A 25 23.34 7.39 -14.33
CA VAL A 25 24.05 7.13 -15.59
C VAL A 25 23.98 8.34 -16.53
N ASP A 26 24.99 8.49 -17.36
CA ASP A 26 25.01 9.49 -18.45
C ASP A 26 24.21 9.01 -19.68
N SER A 27 24.24 9.79 -20.75
CA SER A 27 23.53 9.49 -22.01
C SER A 27 24.06 8.23 -22.72
N SER A 28 25.27 7.78 -22.40
CA SER A 28 25.86 6.54 -22.92
C SER A 28 25.51 5.31 -22.09
N GLY A 29 24.83 5.49 -20.95
CA GLY A 29 24.53 4.43 -19.99
C GLY A 29 25.68 4.12 -19.02
N LYS A 30 26.77 4.91 -19.04
CA LYS A 30 27.89 4.74 -18.13
C LYS A 30 27.51 5.28 -16.74
N ARG A 31 27.78 4.51 -15.70
CA ARG A 31 27.56 4.94 -14.31
C ARG A 31 28.49 6.09 -13.94
N ILE A 32 27.91 7.20 -13.52
CA ILE A 32 28.60 8.41 -13.05
C ILE A 32 28.26 8.75 -11.59
N LEU A 33 27.20 8.15 -11.02
CA LEU A 33 26.83 8.32 -9.63
C LEU A 33 26.48 6.97 -8.99
N LYS A 34 26.98 6.74 -7.79
CA LYS A 34 26.53 5.68 -6.86
C LYS A 34 26.59 6.25 -5.46
N GLN A 35 25.45 6.49 -4.83
CA GLN A 35 25.36 7.20 -3.56
C GLN A 35 24.29 6.62 -2.65
N ARG A 36 24.55 6.66 -1.34
CA ARG A 36 23.56 6.41 -0.29
C ARG A 36 23.17 7.75 0.32
N ILE A 37 21.88 8.01 0.45
CA ILE A 37 21.37 9.28 0.97
C ILE A 37 20.30 8.98 2.03
N VAL A 38 20.35 9.71 3.14
CA VAL A 38 19.29 9.67 4.15
C VAL A 38 18.05 10.44 3.65
N ARG A 39 16.89 10.02 4.12
CA ARG A 39 15.59 10.52 3.66
C ARG A 39 15.50 12.06 3.67
N GLU A 40 15.98 12.68 4.73
CA GLU A 40 15.89 14.14 4.95
C GLU A 40 16.69 14.94 3.93
N GLN A 41 17.76 14.37 3.40
CA GLN A 41 18.65 15.03 2.45
C GLN A 41 18.27 14.77 1.00
N LEU A 42 17.47 13.75 0.69
CA LEU A 42 17.23 13.30 -0.68
C LEU A 42 16.68 14.40 -1.58
N SER A 43 15.65 15.14 -1.14
CA SER A 43 15.04 16.19 -1.96
C SER A 43 16.01 17.32 -2.31
N ALA A 44 16.77 17.78 -1.31
CA ALA A 44 17.76 18.85 -1.50
C ALA A 44 18.94 18.37 -2.38
N TYR A 45 19.35 17.11 -2.22
CA TYR A 45 20.44 16.55 -3.03
C TYR A 45 20.05 16.42 -4.50
N VAL A 46 18.85 15.92 -4.80
CA VAL A 46 18.35 15.77 -6.17
C VAL A 46 18.09 17.13 -6.83
N ALA A 47 17.64 18.13 -6.08
CA ALA A 47 17.43 19.49 -6.59
C ALA A 47 18.71 20.18 -7.13
N ASN A 48 19.90 19.68 -6.77
CA ASN A 48 21.16 20.20 -7.31
C ASN A 48 21.55 19.59 -8.67
N PHE A 49 20.81 18.60 -9.17
CA PHE A 49 21.09 18.00 -10.47
C PHE A 49 20.42 18.78 -11.60
N GLN A 50 21.04 18.72 -12.79
CA GLN A 50 20.35 19.13 -14.01
C GLN A 50 19.11 18.27 -14.22
N LEU A 51 18.12 18.80 -14.94
CA LEU A 51 16.88 18.06 -15.22
C LEU A 51 17.19 16.73 -15.94
N CYS A 52 16.76 15.65 -15.35
CA CYS A 52 17.01 14.29 -15.83
C CYS A 52 15.75 13.40 -15.69
N THR A 53 15.83 12.19 -16.21
CA THR A 53 14.81 11.18 -15.93
C THR A 53 15.10 10.50 -14.60
N ILE A 54 14.13 10.50 -13.67
CA ILE A 54 14.22 9.78 -12.40
C ILE A 54 13.34 8.54 -12.48
N ALA A 55 13.94 7.38 -12.32
CA ALA A 55 13.25 6.10 -12.31
C ALA A 55 13.18 5.54 -10.89
N MET A 56 12.03 5.01 -10.50
CA MET A 56 11.79 4.40 -9.19
C MET A 56 10.88 3.19 -9.32
N GLU A 57 11.04 2.22 -8.42
CA GLU A 57 10.07 1.15 -8.28
C GLU A 57 8.76 1.67 -7.68
N SER A 58 7.62 1.22 -8.20
CA SER A 58 6.27 1.59 -7.72
C SER A 58 5.94 0.87 -6.41
N CYS A 59 6.66 1.21 -5.34
CA CYS A 59 6.50 0.70 -3.98
C CYS A 59 5.81 1.73 -3.05
N VAL A 60 5.77 1.41 -1.75
CA VAL A 60 5.23 2.32 -0.72
C VAL A 60 6.11 3.58 -0.64
N GLY A 61 5.48 4.76 -0.79
CA GLY A 61 6.17 6.06 -0.78
C GLY A 61 6.58 6.56 -2.17
N ALA A 62 6.60 5.72 -3.21
CA ALA A 62 7.04 6.10 -4.55
C ALA A 62 6.24 7.28 -5.13
N ASN A 63 4.92 7.30 -4.97
CA ASN A 63 4.09 8.40 -5.47
C ASN A 63 4.40 9.75 -4.79
N TYR A 64 4.72 9.73 -3.48
CA TYR A 64 5.14 10.94 -2.79
C TYR A 64 6.43 11.52 -3.40
N TRP A 65 7.46 10.70 -3.52
CA TRP A 65 8.74 11.11 -4.09
C TRP A 65 8.61 11.48 -5.57
N ALA A 66 7.79 10.77 -6.32
CA ALA A 66 7.50 11.11 -7.70
C ALA A 66 6.96 12.54 -7.83
N ARG A 67 5.97 12.92 -7.00
CA ARG A 67 5.43 14.29 -6.99
C ARG A 67 6.45 15.32 -6.52
N VAL A 68 7.35 14.97 -5.58
CA VAL A 68 8.45 15.86 -5.15
C VAL A 68 9.36 16.16 -6.33
N PHE A 69 9.84 15.14 -7.04
CA PHE A 69 10.77 15.30 -8.15
C PHE A 69 10.13 15.91 -9.40
N GLN A 70 8.85 15.64 -9.65
CA GLN A 70 8.10 16.32 -10.71
C GLN A 70 7.99 17.83 -10.45
N ARG A 71 7.78 18.25 -9.19
CA ARG A 71 7.78 19.69 -8.82
C ARG A 71 9.16 20.35 -8.98
N GLN A 72 10.22 19.58 -8.92
CA GLN A 72 11.59 20.05 -9.21
C GLN A 72 11.88 20.08 -10.72
N GLY A 73 10.93 19.66 -11.57
CA GLY A 73 11.04 19.69 -13.03
C GLY A 73 11.56 18.39 -13.67
N HIS A 74 11.92 17.36 -12.88
CA HIS A 74 12.40 16.09 -13.42
C HIS A 74 11.29 15.29 -14.09
N ILE A 75 11.65 14.49 -15.11
CA ILE A 75 10.77 13.49 -15.70
C ILE A 75 10.79 12.27 -14.79
N VAL A 76 9.64 11.87 -14.23
CA VAL A 76 9.58 10.75 -13.30
C VAL A 76 8.90 9.54 -13.94
N LYS A 77 9.54 8.37 -13.82
CA LYS A 77 9.06 7.08 -14.31
C LYS A 77 8.94 6.10 -13.14
N LEU A 78 7.72 5.62 -12.89
CA LEU A 78 7.47 4.55 -11.91
C LEU A 78 7.36 3.21 -12.64
N ILE A 79 8.06 2.19 -12.13
CA ILE A 79 8.11 0.84 -12.72
C ILE A 79 7.51 -0.14 -11.73
N SER A 80 6.62 -1.02 -12.18
CA SER A 80 6.10 -2.08 -11.34
C SER A 80 7.22 -3.04 -10.89
N PRO A 81 7.25 -3.49 -9.61
CA PRO A 81 8.28 -4.37 -9.05
C PRO A 81 8.56 -5.61 -9.89
N GLN A 82 7.52 -6.21 -10.46
CA GLN A 82 7.64 -7.39 -11.33
C GLN A 82 8.49 -7.16 -12.57
N PHE A 83 8.57 -5.92 -13.07
CA PHE A 83 9.37 -5.56 -14.24
C PHE A 83 10.78 -5.08 -13.91
N VAL A 84 11.07 -4.75 -12.65
CA VAL A 84 12.42 -4.44 -12.15
C VAL A 84 13.16 -5.74 -11.80
N LYS A 85 12.46 -6.69 -11.17
CA LYS A 85 13.03 -7.94 -10.66
C LYS A 85 13.92 -8.72 -11.66
N PRO A 86 13.61 -8.83 -12.95
CA PRO A 86 14.48 -9.54 -13.92
C PRO A 86 15.85 -8.91 -14.12
N PHE A 87 16.03 -7.63 -13.79
CA PHE A 87 17.29 -6.89 -13.94
C PHE A 87 18.14 -6.88 -12.67
N VAL A 88 17.63 -7.41 -11.55
CA VAL A 88 18.40 -7.52 -10.30
C VAL A 88 19.45 -8.60 -10.44
N LYS A 89 20.74 -8.22 -10.33
CA LYS A 89 21.88 -9.15 -10.35
C LYS A 89 21.87 -10.06 -9.13
N THR A 90 22.38 -11.27 -9.28
CA THR A 90 22.26 -12.44 -8.39
C THR A 90 22.78 -12.29 -6.95
N ASN A 91 23.36 -11.19 -6.55
CA ASN A 91 23.70 -10.92 -5.15
C ASN A 91 22.85 -9.75 -4.66
N LYS A 92 21.81 -10.03 -3.85
CA LYS A 92 21.01 -9.02 -3.20
C LYS A 92 21.88 -8.04 -2.42
N ASN A 93 22.05 -6.88 -3.01
CA ASN A 93 22.65 -5.73 -2.36
C ASN A 93 21.80 -4.53 -2.79
N ASP A 94 21.32 -3.73 -1.86
CA ASP A 94 20.46 -2.55 -2.10
C ASP A 94 21.00 -1.63 -3.21
N ALA A 95 22.32 -1.62 -3.43
CA ALA A 95 22.94 -0.87 -4.52
C ALA A 95 22.69 -1.48 -5.91
N ASN A 96 22.40 -2.77 -6.00
CA ASN A 96 22.06 -3.46 -7.26
C ASN A 96 20.59 -3.21 -7.65
N ASP A 97 19.74 -2.91 -6.66
CA ASP A 97 18.31 -2.61 -6.91
C ASP A 97 18.16 -1.26 -7.62
N ALA A 98 18.92 -0.23 -7.22
CA ALA A 98 18.93 1.07 -7.92
C ALA A 98 19.52 0.96 -9.35
N GLU A 99 20.52 0.11 -9.58
CA GLU A 99 21.04 -0.20 -10.93
C GLU A 99 19.99 -0.91 -11.78
N ALA A 100 19.30 -1.92 -11.23
CA ALA A 100 18.24 -2.66 -11.92
C ALA A 100 17.08 -1.74 -12.34
N ILE A 101 16.73 -0.73 -11.50
CA ILE A 101 15.72 0.27 -11.83
C ILE A 101 16.14 1.09 -13.06
N VAL A 102 17.41 1.51 -13.14
CA VAL A 102 17.93 2.21 -14.35
C VAL A 102 17.85 1.32 -15.56
N GLU A 103 18.37 0.10 -15.47
CA GLU A 103 18.36 -0.88 -16.56
C GLU A 103 16.94 -1.15 -17.10
N ALA A 104 15.96 -1.29 -16.18
CA ALA A 104 14.57 -1.44 -16.54
C ALA A 104 14.02 -0.17 -17.25
N SER A 105 14.35 1.01 -16.73
CA SER A 105 13.77 2.29 -17.18
C SER A 105 14.13 2.71 -18.61
N ILE A 106 15.25 2.22 -19.13
CA ILE A 106 15.72 2.54 -20.50
C ILE A 106 15.22 1.57 -21.56
N ARG A 107 14.51 0.50 -21.18
CA ARG A 107 13.99 -0.48 -22.14
C ARG A 107 12.83 0.09 -22.95
N PRO A 108 12.84 -0.04 -24.30
CA PRO A 108 11.81 0.54 -25.16
C PRO A 108 10.39 0.01 -24.89
N SER A 109 10.27 -1.25 -24.44
CA SER A 109 8.99 -1.92 -24.15
C SER A 109 8.53 -1.77 -22.70
N MET A 110 9.18 -0.92 -21.89
CA MET A 110 8.83 -0.78 -20.48
C MET A 110 7.52 -0.03 -20.30
N HIS A 111 6.61 -0.63 -19.51
CA HIS A 111 5.35 -0.01 -19.11
C HIS A 111 5.52 0.72 -17.77
N PHE A 112 5.28 2.02 -17.81
CA PHE A 112 5.38 2.86 -16.61
C PHE A 112 4.02 3.01 -15.93
N VAL A 113 4.04 2.98 -14.59
CA VAL A 113 2.86 3.22 -13.76
C VAL A 113 2.64 4.74 -13.64
N PRO A 114 1.42 5.23 -13.90
CA PRO A 114 1.12 6.66 -13.70
C PRO A 114 1.36 7.09 -12.26
N VAL A 115 1.92 8.28 -12.09
CA VAL A 115 2.06 8.91 -10.76
C VAL A 115 0.69 9.33 -10.27
N LYS A 116 0.29 8.83 -9.10
CA LYS A 116 -1.00 9.19 -8.50
C LYS A 116 -0.96 10.58 -7.89
N GLN A 117 -1.98 11.36 -8.16
CA GLN A 117 -2.27 12.58 -7.43
C GLN A 117 -2.69 12.25 -5.98
N VAL A 118 -2.70 13.26 -5.11
CA VAL A 118 -3.01 13.06 -3.68
C VAL A 118 -4.41 12.50 -3.52
N GLU A 119 -5.38 13.03 -4.26
CA GLU A 119 -6.79 12.63 -4.25
C GLU A 119 -6.97 11.15 -4.66
N GLN A 120 -6.24 10.71 -5.70
CA GLN A 120 -6.24 9.31 -6.12
C GLN A 120 -5.64 8.39 -5.06
N GLN A 121 -4.64 8.87 -4.33
CA GLN A 121 -4.01 8.14 -3.24
C GLN A 121 -4.95 8.02 -2.03
N ASP A 122 -5.75 9.05 -1.74
CA ASP A 122 -6.77 9.05 -0.69
C ASP A 122 -7.87 8.03 -0.99
N ILE A 123 -8.38 8.00 -2.22
CA ILE A 123 -9.34 6.99 -2.67
C ILE A 123 -8.75 5.58 -2.50
N GLN A 124 -7.51 5.36 -2.94
CA GLN A 124 -6.84 4.07 -2.76
C GLN A 124 -6.72 3.67 -1.28
N SER A 125 -6.45 4.64 -0.40
CA SER A 125 -6.36 4.41 1.04
C SER A 125 -7.70 3.99 1.63
N LEU A 126 -8.80 4.65 1.23
CA LEU A 126 -10.16 4.26 1.62
C LEU A 126 -10.50 2.83 1.18
N HIS A 127 -10.19 2.48 -0.07
CA HIS A 127 -10.40 1.11 -0.55
C HIS A 127 -9.57 0.06 0.21
N ARG A 128 -8.32 0.36 0.56
CA ARG A 128 -7.48 -0.54 1.38
C ARG A 128 -8.08 -0.74 2.78
N VAL A 129 -8.52 0.34 3.43
CA VAL A 129 -9.16 0.24 4.75
C VAL A 129 -10.47 -0.52 4.67
N ARG A 130 -11.30 -0.25 3.65
CA ARG A 130 -12.54 -1.00 3.40
C ARG A 130 -12.28 -2.49 3.24
N SER A 131 -11.30 -2.86 2.40
CA SER A 131 -10.96 -4.26 2.16
C SER A 131 -10.50 -4.98 3.45
N ARG A 132 -9.71 -4.31 4.29
CA ARG A 132 -9.31 -4.83 5.59
C ARG A 132 -10.51 -5.03 6.52
N LEU A 133 -11.42 -4.07 6.60
CA LEU A 133 -12.62 -4.18 7.44
C LEU A 133 -13.54 -5.31 6.97
N VAL A 134 -13.73 -5.48 5.67
CA VAL A 134 -14.51 -6.61 5.11
C VAL A 134 -13.87 -7.95 5.48
N LYS A 135 -12.54 -8.06 5.36
CA LYS A 135 -11.80 -9.27 5.73
C LYS A 135 -11.96 -9.58 7.23
N ASN A 136 -11.78 -8.57 8.09
CA ASN A 136 -11.90 -8.75 9.54
C ASN A 136 -13.33 -9.11 9.96
N ARG A 137 -14.34 -8.45 9.40
CA ARG A 137 -15.75 -8.81 9.63
C ARG A 137 -16.04 -10.26 9.24
N THR A 138 -15.51 -10.72 8.09
CA THR A 138 -15.71 -12.11 7.66
C THR A 138 -15.02 -13.10 8.61
N ALA A 139 -13.83 -12.76 9.09
CA ALA A 139 -13.12 -13.58 10.07
C ALA A 139 -13.92 -13.69 11.38
N LEU A 140 -14.41 -12.57 11.91
CA LEU A 140 -15.26 -12.53 13.11
C LEU A 140 -16.54 -13.33 12.95
N ILE A 141 -17.25 -13.21 11.82
CA ILE A 141 -18.44 -14.01 11.53
C ILE A 141 -18.13 -15.52 11.56
N ASN A 142 -17.01 -15.93 10.99
CA ASN A 142 -16.61 -17.32 10.99
C ASN A 142 -16.21 -17.82 12.39
N GLU A 143 -15.58 -16.97 13.18
CA GLU A 143 -15.25 -17.24 14.57
C GLU A 143 -16.49 -17.43 15.42
N ILE A 144 -17.45 -16.50 15.39
CA ILE A 144 -18.74 -16.60 16.06
C ILE A 144 -19.44 -17.92 15.71
N ARG A 145 -19.48 -18.28 14.43
CA ARG A 145 -20.12 -19.52 13.98
C ARG A 145 -19.43 -20.78 14.51
N ARG A 146 -18.08 -20.78 14.56
CA ARG A 146 -17.31 -21.91 15.09
C ARG A 146 -17.51 -22.07 16.59
N LEU A 147 -17.42 -20.95 17.34
CA LEU A 147 -17.60 -20.98 18.78
C LEU A 147 -19.00 -21.49 19.17
N ASN A 148 -20.05 -21.05 18.47
CA ASN A 148 -21.41 -21.55 18.71
C ASN A 148 -21.57 -23.04 18.36
N LEU A 149 -20.86 -23.50 17.34
CA LEU A 149 -20.94 -24.93 16.93
C LEU A 149 -20.39 -25.86 18.01
N GLU A 150 -19.43 -25.44 18.84
CA GLU A 150 -18.94 -26.22 19.99
C GLU A 150 -20.02 -26.48 21.05
N TYR A 151 -21.10 -25.69 21.04
CA TYR A 151 -22.27 -25.84 21.89
C TYR A 151 -23.46 -26.46 21.11
N GLY A 152 -23.22 -27.07 19.95
CA GLY A 152 -24.26 -27.65 19.11
C GLY A 152 -25.16 -26.62 18.40
N ILE A 153 -24.85 -25.34 18.51
CA ILE A 153 -25.66 -24.24 17.97
C ILE A 153 -25.21 -23.91 16.55
N THR A 154 -26.10 -24.10 15.58
CA THR A 154 -25.82 -23.81 14.16
C THR A 154 -26.34 -22.43 13.76
N ILE A 155 -25.43 -21.55 13.34
CA ILE A 155 -25.78 -20.22 12.82
C ILE A 155 -25.71 -20.23 11.27
N PRO A 156 -26.79 -19.82 10.56
CA PRO A 156 -26.82 -19.77 9.10
C PRO A 156 -25.78 -18.84 8.50
N GLN A 157 -25.43 -19.04 7.21
CA GLN A 157 -24.51 -18.17 6.48
C GLN A 157 -25.11 -16.79 6.21
N GLY A 158 -24.24 -15.77 6.22
CA GLY A 158 -24.56 -14.38 5.91
C GLY A 158 -24.53 -13.47 7.14
N ALA A 159 -23.92 -12.28 7.00
CA ALA A 159 -23.68 -11.36 8.11
C ALA A 159 -24.96 -10.94 8.84
N LEU A 160 -26.02 -10.63 8.09
CA LEU A 160 -27.33 -10.27 8.67
C LEU A 160 -27.93 -11.41 9.49
N LYS A 161 -27.82 -12.64 8.98
CA LYS A 161 -28.34 -13.82 9.67
C LYS A 161 -27.55 -14.13 10.94
N VAL A 162 -26.22 -14.01 10.89
CA VAL A 162 -25.36 -14.18 12.08
C VAL A 162 -25.77 -13.22 13.16
N LYS A 163 -25.94 -11.96 12.85
CA LYS A 163 -26.33 -10.93 13.82
C LYS A 163 -27.69 -11.17 14.46
N SER A 164 -28.71 -11.51 13.67
CA SER A 164 -30.04 -11.82 14.22
C SER A 164 -30.06 -13.09 15.05
N HIS A 165 -29.38 -14.18 14.58
CA HIS A 165 -29.34 -15.43 15.32
C HIS A 165 -28.51 -15.35 16.61
N LEU A 166 -27.36 -14.64 16.58
CA LEU A 166 -26.52 -14.51 17.76
C LEU A 166 -27.27 -13.88 18.92
N ARG A 167 -28.10 -12.86 18.64
CA ARG A 167 -28.95 -12.27 19.66
C ARG A 167 -29.92 -13.29 20.25
N SER A 168 -30.63 -14.03 19.41
CA SER A 168 -31.54 -15.11 19.86
C SER A 168 -30.81 -16.20 20.68
N VAL A 169 -29.60 -16.54 20.27
CA VAL A 169 -28.79 -17.56 20.96
C VAL A 169 -28.37 -17.11 22.36
N VAL A 170 -27.99 -15.83 22.50
CA VAL A 170 -27.62 -15.27 23.83
C VAL A 170 -28.84 -15.18 24.75
N ASP A 171 -30.01 -14.83 24.22
CA ASP A 171 -31.23 -14.70 24.99
C ASP A 171 -31.88 -16.04 25.38
N ASP A 172 -31.56 -17.14 24.65
CA ASP A 172 -32.08 -18.47 24.90
C ASP A 172 -31.43 -19.13 26.13
N LYS A 173 -32.18 -19.33 27.20
CA LYS A 173 -31.73 -19.89 28.46
C LYS A 173 -31.64 -21.43 28.48
N GLU A 174 -32.22 -22.09 27.48
CA GLU A 174 -32.28 -23.54 27.39
C GLU A 174 -31.04 -24.14 26.67
N ASN A 175 -30.23 -23.34 25.99
CA ASN A 175 -29.02 -23.82 25.36
C ASN A 175 -27.86 -24.01 26.37
N GLU A 176 -26.81 -24.73 25.96
CA GLU A 176 -25.67 -25.10 26.83
C GLU A 176 -24.65 -23.98 27.05
N LEU A 177 -24.90 -22.74 26.60
CA LEU A 177 -23.99 -21.64 26.83
C LEU A 177 -23.88 -21.31 28.31
N THR A 178 -22.66 -21.29 28.82
CA THR A 178 -22.36 -20.80 30.19
C THR A 178 -22.51 -19.28 30.25
N ILE A 179 -22.53 -18.72 31.48
CA ILE A 179 -22.56 -17.27 31.68
C ILE A 179 -21.40 -16.60 30.94
N SER A 180 -20.16 -17.10 31.12
CA SER A 180 -18.97 -16.55 30.42
C SER A 180 -19.06 -16.66 28.92
N SER A 181 -19.66 -17.73 28.39
CA SER A 181 -19.83 -17.87 26.94
C SER A 181 -20.87 -16.89 26.39
N ARG A 182 -21.93 -16.59 27.16
CA ARG A 182 -22.92 -15.58 26.78
C ARG A 182 -22.31 -14.18 26.76
N GLU A 183 -21.56 -13.83 27.80
CA GLU A 183 -20.82 -12.55 27.86
C GLU A 183 -19.86 -12.40 26.67
N LEU A 184 -19.09 -13.46 26.36
CA LEU A 184 -18.22 -13.46 25.18
C LEU A 184 -19.00 -13.28 23.86
N MET A 185 -20.15 -13.94 23.70
CA MET A 185 -20.99 -13.79 22.51
C MET A 185 -21.58 -12.38 22.38
N GLU A 186 -21.90 -11.71 23.49
CA GLU A 186 -22.31 -10.31 23.50
C GLU A 186 -21.18 -9.39 23.05
N GLU A 187 -19.95 -9.56 23.56
CA GLU A 187 -18.77 -8.80 23.12
C GLU A 187 -18.52 -8.97 21.61
N LEU A 188 -18.59 -10.21 21.09
CA LEU A 188 -18.41 -10.47 19.67
C LEU A 188 -19.57 -9.89 18.81
N TYR A 189 -20.77 -9.82 19.35
CA TYR A 189 -21.89 -9.15 18.71
C TYR A 189 -21.63 -7.64 18.58
N ASP A 190 -21.18 -7.00 19.64
CA ASP A 190 -20.88 -5.57 19.66
C ASP A 190 -19.73 -5.23 18.70
N GLU A 191 -18.68 -6.06 18.66
CA GLU A 191 -17.60 -5.93 17.70
C GLU A 191 -18.11 -6.04 16.25
N LEU A 192 -19.02 -6.97 15.96
CA LEU A 192 -19.62 -7.11 14.65
C LEU A 192 -20.44 -5.88 14.25
N VAL A 193 -21.20 -5.30 15.19
CA VAL A 193 -21.94 -4.05 14.97
C VAL A 193 -20.99 -2.90 14.66
N GLU A 194 -19.89 -2.78 15.40
CA GLU A 194 -18.89 -1.74 15.17
C GLU A 194 -18.24 -1.87 13.77
N PHE A 195 -17.88 -3.08 13.34
CA PHE A 195 -17.36 -3.31 11.98
C PHE A 195 -18.35 -2.87 10.91
N GLU A 196 -19.64 -3.17 11.06
CA GLU A 196 -20.67 -2.78 10.10
C GLU A 196 -20.84 -1.26 10.02
N GLU A 197 -20.82 -0.57 11.16
CA GLU A 197 -20.91 0.90 11.19
C GLU A 197 -19.69 1.55 10.53
N ARG A 198 -18.50 1.05 10.81
CA ARG A 198 -17.25 1.54 10.20
C ARG A 198 -17.25 1.32 8.69
N LEU A 199 -17.75 0.17 8.22
CA LEU A 199 -17.90 -0.11 6.79
C LEU A 199 -18.87 0.87 6.14
N LYS A 200 -20.05 1.11 6.73
CA LYS A 200 -21.03 2.07 6.22
C LYS A 200 -20.43 3.49 6.11
N LYS A 201 -19.66 3.92 7.12
CA LYS A 201 -18.99 5.23 7.13
C LYS A 201 -17.98 5.34 5.96
N ILE A 202 -17.18 4.31 5.71
CA ILE A 202 -16.21 4.31 4.61
C ILE A 202 -16.91 4.26 3.26
N GLU A 203 -17.92 3.42 3.10
CA GLU A 203 -18.70 3.32 1.85
C GLU A 203 -19.40 4.64 1.49
N LYS A 204 -19.90 5.35 2.50
CA LYS A 204 -20.46 6.71 2.29
C LYS A 204 -19.38 7.68 1.80
N LYS A 205 -18.16 7.65 2.38
CA LYS A 205 -17.04 8.49 1.93
C LYS A 205 -16.63 8.19 0.49
N VAL A 206 -16.48 6.90 0.15
CA VAL A 206 -16.13 6.48 -1.21
C VAL A 206 -17.18 6.97 -2.22
N LYS A 207 -18.49 6.82 -1.91
CA LYS A 207 -19.58 7.28 -2.77
C LYS A 207 -19.60 8.81 -2.97
N LEU A 208 -19.27 9.58 -1.94
CA LEU A 208 -19.18 11.05 -2.04
C LEU A 208 -18.06 11.47 -2.99
N ILE A 209 -16.86 10.91 -2.81
CA ILE A 209 -15.70 11.24 -3.64
C ILE A 209 -15.92 10.83 -5.11
N CYS A 210 -16.59 9.69 -5.36
CA CYS A 210 -16.92 9.29 -6.73
C CYS A 210 -17.88 10.28 -7.41
N LYS A 211 -18.86 10.84 -6.67
CA LYS A 211 -19.81 11.82 -7.22
C LYS A 211 -19.19 13.19 -7.47
N GLU A 212 -18.11 13.55 -6.79
CA GLU A 212 -17.41 14.83 -6.97
C GLU A 212 -16.43 14.78 -8.15
N ASN A 213 -16.11 13.58 -8.67
CA ASN A 213 -15.18 13.36 -9.77
C ASN A 213 -15.86 12.93 -11.09
N ASP A 214 -17.20 12.80 -11.10
CA ASP A 214 -18.05 12.66 -12.28
C ASP A 214 -18.56 14.04 -12.74
#